data_dc2aa1875ad241ae8491f69cc3bc072b
#
_entry.id   dc2aa1875ad241ae8491f69cc3bc072b
#
_cell.length_a   1.000
_cell.length_b   1.000
_cell.length_c   1.000
_cell.angle_alpha   90.00
_cell.angle_beta   90.00
_cell.angle_gamma   90.00
#
_symmetry.space_group_name_H-M   'P 1'
#
loop_
_entity.id
_entity.type
_entity.pdbx_description
1 polymer ?
#
loop_
_entity_poly.entity_id
_entity_poly.type
_entity_poly.pdbx_seq_one_letter_code
_entity_poly.pdbx_strand_id
1 'polypeptide(L)'
;MAYKYGIREQITFLPDSIEKYVFDDDPVRAYDAFIDAINLQELGLEIDESCVGNSSYDPITMLKVLVYGYSYGWRSSRKLERALHHNLSFIWLSAGLKPDHKTLSNFRKNNKAVLKNVLKQCVRMCIKLDLIEGNILFVDGSKMRANAGNNQTISKSSLQKLLNNLDVRIEALMNECQKIDQQETQSLVRMKKELKSKENLKTKINELVKEIKDEKSINITDPDCKIMKGRQGSHAAYNSQIAVDETHGLIVSVDAVQEVVDRDQLEQQIVQAEHNLGKTCKLFVQMQVTQA
;
A
#
# COMPACT_ATOMS: atom_id res chain seq x y z
N MET A 1 49.52 -14.95 7.41
CA MET A 1 48.40 -14.09 7.94
C MET A 1 47.62 -14.96 8.91
N ALA A 2 47.36 -14.48 10.12
CA ALA A 2 46.53 -15.21 11.07
C ALA A 2 45.05 -14.86 10.82
N TYR A 3 44.19 -15.88 10.71
CA TYR A 3 42.75 -15.71 10.62
C TYR A 3 42.17 -15.46 12.02
N LYS A 4 41.14 -14.56 12.10
CA LYS A 4 40.36 -14.41 13.33
C LYS A 4 39.16 -15.36 13.25
N TYR A 5 39.00 -16.19 14.26
CA TYR A 5 37.88 -17.14 14.38
C TYR A 5 36.86 -16.61 15.36
N GLY A 6 35.57 -16.63 15.00
CA GLY A 6 34.47 -16.30 15.89
C GLY A 6 34.06 -17.52 16.72
N ILE A 7 33.83 -17.34 18.00
CA ILE A 7 33.35 -18.37 18.94
C ILE A 7 31.89 -18.06 19.26
N ARG A 8 30.94 -18.93 18.90
CA ARG A 8 29.50 -18.73 19.14
C ARG A 8 29.11 -18.75 20.60
N GLU A 9 29.83 -19.50 21.40
CA GLU A 9 29.63 -19.67 22.85
C GLU A 9 30.31 -18.56 23.65
N GLN A 10 31.02 -17.64 22.99
CA GLN A 10 31.65 -16.51 23.67
C GLN A 10 30.60 -15.64 24.32
N ILE A 11 30.71 -15.47 25.64
CA ILE A 11 29.88 -14.53 26.39
C ILE A 11 30.31 -13.12 25.98
N THR A 12 29.44 -12.41 25.29
CA THR A 12 29.63 -10.99 24.97
C THR A 12 28.88 -10.18 25.99
N PHE A 13 29.50 -9.12 26.51
CA PHE A 13 28.76 -8.08 27.24
C PHE A 13 27.95 -7.32 26.25
N LEU A 14 26.65 -7.64 26.15
CA LEU A 14 25.69 -6.77 25.43
C LEU A 14 25.64 -5.41 26.16
N PRO A 15 25.44 -4.32 25.43
CA PRO A 15 25.17 -3.03 26.06
C PRO A 15 24.04 -3.15 27.07
N ASP A 16 24.17 -2.51 28.23
CA ASP A 16 23.19 -2.56 29.33
C ASP A 16 21.84 -1.95 28.97
N SER A 17 21.78 -1.17 27.90
CA SER A 17 20.54 -0.54 27.41
C SER A 17 20.42 -0.65 25.89
N ILE A 18 19.18 -0.70 25.41
CA ILE A 18 18.86 -0.66 23.97
C ILE A 18 19.42 0.60 23.30
N GLU A 19 19.50 1.72 24.03
CA GLU A 19 20.05 2.97 23.54
C GLU A 19 21.49 2.82 23.00
N LYS A 20 22.27 1.95 23.58
CA LYS A 20 23.67 1.70 23.19
C LYS A 20 23.82 0.71 22.02
N TYR A 21 22.71 0.19 21.44
CA TYR A 21 22.75 -0.76 20.32
C TYR A 21 23.14 -0.11 19.00
N VAL A 22 22.95 1.19 18.88
CA VAL A 22 23.25 1.99 17.68
C VAL A 22 24.23 3.10 18.02
N PHE A 23 25.15 3.36 17.09
CA PHE A 23 26.11 4.45 17.21
C PHE A 23 25.42 5.82 17.10
N ASP A 24 26.10 6.87 17.58
CA ASP A 24 25.55 8.23 17.57
C ASP A 24 25.36 8.78 16.15
N ASP A 25 26.11 8.29 15.18
CA ASP A 25 26.07 8.65 13.77
C ASP A 25 25.18 7.71 12.91
N ASP A 26 24.47 6.74 13.53
CA ASP A 26 23.60 5.83 12.78
C ASP A 26 22.42 6.61 12.16
N PRO A 27 22.15 6.45 10.86
CA PRO A 27 21.03 7.10 10.18
C PRO A 27 19.67 6.93 10.85
N VAL A 28 19.44 5.85 11.60
CA VAL A 28 18.17 5.60 12.30
C VAL A 28 17.82 6.73 13.27
N ARG A 29 18.83 7.36 13.90
CA ARG A 29 18.64 8.50 14.82
C ARG A 29 18.06 9.72 14.11
N ALA A 30 18.45 9.95 12.85
CA ALA A 30 17.89 11.03 12.04
C ALA A 30 16.39 10.78 11.72
N TYR A 31 16.01 9.54 11.44
CA TYR A 31 14.61 9.18 11.22
C TYR A 31 13.77 9.31 12.50
N ASP A 32 14.32 8.91 13.63
CA ASP A 32 13.69 9.05 14.94
C ASP A 32 13.42 10.52 15.25
N ALA A 33 14.47 11.35 15.22
CA ALA A 33 14.38 12.79 15.44
C ALA A 33 13.46 13.49 14.45
N PHE A 34 13.44 13.06 13.17
CA PHE A 34 12.54 13.62 12.16
C PHE A 34 11.06 13.39 12.52
N ILE A 35 10.68 12.18 12.91
CA ILE A 35 9.30 11.88 13.29
C ILE A 35 8.91 12.62 14.58
N ASP A 36 9.82 12.72 15.56
CA ASP A 36 9.56 13.44 16.81
C ASP A 36 9.43 14.96 16.61
N ALA A 37 10.09 15.51 15.59
CA ALA A 37 9.99 16.94 15.24
C ALA A 37 8.70 17.34 14.52
N ILE A 38 7.92 16.34 14.04
CA ILE A 38 6.68 16.61 13.31
C ILE A 38 5.49 16.64 14.28
N ASN A 39 4.60 17.63 14.13
CA ASN A 39 3.31 17.60 14.82
C ASN A 39 2.38 16.55 14.19
N LEU A 40 2.41 15.34 14.74
CA LEU A 40 1.66 14.18 14.20
C LEU A 40 0.15 14.34 14.37
N GLN A 41 -0.33 15.08 15.36
CA GLN A 41 -1.75 15.36 15.53
C GLN A 41 -2.30 16.23 14.39
N GLU A 42 -1.55 17.24 13.96
CA GLU A 42 -1.91 18.06 12.79
C GLU A 42 -1.91 17.23 11.49
N LEU A 43 -1.14 16.15 11.43
CA LEU A 43 -1.13 15.22 10.29
C LEU A 43 -2.28 14.21 10.33
N GLY A 44 -3.08 14.20 11.40
CA GLY A 44 -4.24 13.32 11.56
C GLY A 44 -3.90 11.98 12.21
N LEU A 45 -2.77 11.84 12.90
CA LEU A 45 -2.49 10.67 13.72
C LEU A 45 -3.27 10.77 15.04
N GLU A 46 -4.22 9.88 15.22
CA GLU A 46 -4.98 9.78 16.47
C GLU A 46 -4.12 9.09 17.53
N ILE A 47 -3.87 9.80 18.65
CA ILE A 47 -3.19 9.27 19.82
C ILE A 47 -4.22 9.34 20.96
N ASP A 48 -4.84 8.21 21.27
CA ASP A 48 -5.82 8.09 22.34
C ASP A 48 -5.25 7.22 23.47
N GLU A 49 -4.82 7.89 24.54
CA GLU A 49 -4.32 7.24 25.76
C GLU A 49 -5.44 6.74 26.66
N SER A 50 -6.69 7.10 26.37
CA SER A 50 -7.86 6.78 27.21
C SER A 50 -8.55 5.48 26.81
N CYS A 51 -8.13 4.81 25.75
CA CYS A 51 -8.75 3.57 25.28
C CYS A 51 -8.71 2.46 26.33
N VAL A 52 -9.88 2.05 26.79
CA VAL A 52 -10.05 0.91 27.69
C VAL A 52 -10.00 -0.38 26.87
N GLY A 53 -9.11 -1.30 27.22
CA GLY A 53 -9.00 -2.59 26.53
C GLY A 53 -7.59 -3.16 26.55
N ASN A 54 -7.32 -4.04 25.59
CA ASN A 54 -5.98 -4.61 25.42
C ASN A 54 -4.99 -3.50 25.00
N SER A 55 -3.78 -3.49 25.58
CA SER A 55 -2.76 -2.50 25.27
C SER A 55 -2.40 -2.55 23.77
N SER A 56 -2.51 -1.41 23.11
CA SER A 56 -2.05 -1.22 21.71
C SER A 56 -0.61 -0.74 21.67
N TYR A 57 0.07 -0.99 20.57
CA TYR A 57 1.39 -0.41 20.33
C TYR A 57 1.27 1.11 20.10
N ASP A 58 2.25 1.86 20.61
CA ASP A 58 2.32 3.30 20.40
C ASP A 58 2.31 3.65 18.89
N PRO A 59 1.37 4.49 18.44
CA PRO A 59 1.24 4.88 17.03
C PRO A 59 2.50 5.59 16.49
N ILE A 60 3.21 6.34 17.32
CA ILE A 60 4.45 7.04 16.93
C ILE A 60 5.54 6.02 16.61
N THR A 61 5.74 5.05 17.48
CA THR A 61 6.69 3.94 17.26
C THR A 61 6.33 3.15 16.01
N MET A 62 5.06 2.85 15.78
CA MET A 62 4.59 2.17 14.57
C MET A 62 4.91 2.97 13.30
N LEU A 63 4.73 4.28 13.34
CA LEU A 63 5.03 5.19 12.24
C LEU A 63 6.55 5.23 11.97
N LYS A 64 7.38 5.38 13.02
CA LYS A 64 8.85 5.34 12.93
C LYS A 64 9.34 4.07 12.22
N VAL A 65 8.85 2.91 12.64
CA VAL A 65 9.19 1.60 12.04
C VAL A 65 8.80 1.53 10.56
N LEU A 66 7.63 2.04 10.18
CA LEU A 66 7.19 2.04 8.78
C LEU A 66 8.05 2.98 7.92
N VAL A 67 8.27 4.21 8.37
CA VAL A 67 9.04 5.23 7.63
C VAL A 67 10.49 4.76 7.45
N TYR A 68 11.12 4.28 8.51
CA TYR A 68 12.48 3.73 8.44
C TYR A 68 12.56 2.49 7.54
N GLY A 69 11.58 1.58 7.63
CA GLY A 69 11.52 0.42 6.74
C GLY A 69 11.36 0.79 5.27
N TYR A 70 10.61 1.81 4.97
CA TYR A 70 10.42 2.29 3.60
C TYR A 70 11.69 2.93 3.02
N SER A 71 12.53 3.58 3.82
CA SER A 71 13.82 4.08 3.38
C SER A 71 14.76 2.96 2.88
N TYR A 72 14.61 1.75 3.43
CA TYR A 72 15.28 0.54 2.94
C TYR A 72 14.53 -0.18 1.79
N GLY A 73 13.45 0.38 1.29
CA GLY A 73 12.59 -0.27 0.29
C GLY A 73 11.81 -1.49 0.81
N TRP A 74 11.70 -1.66 2.13
CA TRP A 74 11.00 -2.80 2.74
C TRP A 74 9.51 -2.54 2.87
N ARG A 75 8.75 -2.90 1.85
CA ARG A 75 7.28 -2.73 1.80
C ARG A 75 6.52 -3.85 2.49
N SER A 76 7.15 -5.00 2.71
CA SER A 76 6.54 -6.18 3.32
C SER A 76 6.47 -6.06 4.84
N SER A 77 5.28 -6.11 5.43
CA SER A 77 5.08 -6.12 6.88
C SER A 77 5.77 -7.32 7.56
N ARG A 78 5.88 -8.48 6.89
CA ARG A 78 6.62 -9.64 7.40
C ARG A 78 8.13 -9.40 7.44
N LYS A 79 8.69 -8.63 6.48
CA LYS A 79 10.10 -8.22 6.55
C LYS A 79 10.34 -7.27 7.71
N LEU A 80 9.43 -6.33 7.96
CA LEU A 80 9.50 -5.41 9.09
C LEU A 80 9.41 -6.15 10.42
N GLU A 81 8.46 -7.07 10.58
CA GLU A 81 8.35 -7.94 11.75
C GLU A 81 9.69 -8.68 12.01
N ARG A 82 10.26 -9.30 10.97
CA ARG A 82 11.56 -9.97 11.09
C ARG A 82 12.68 -9.00 11.50
N ALA A 83 12.68 -7.77 10.97
CA ALA A 83 13.68 -6.77 11.31
C ALA A 83 13.59 -6.36 12.78
N LEU A 84 12.40 -6.23 13.36
CA LEU A 84 12.17 -5.95 14.77
C LEU A 84 12.73 -7.04 15.71
N HIS A 85 13.03 -8.23 15.19
CA HIS A 85 13.64 -9.32 15.95
C HIS A 85 15.15 -9.44 15.73
N HIS A 86 15.70 -8.99 14.60
CA HIS A 86 17.05 -9.34 14.18
C HIS A 86 17.93 -8.16 13.75
N ASN A 87 17.38 -6.95 13.61
CA ASN A 87 18.12 -5.75 13.19
C ASN A 87 18.20 -4.78 14.36
N LEU A 88 19.41 -4.41 14.75
CA LEU A 88 19.66 -3.55 15.93
C LEU A 88 19.03 -2.17 15.79
N SER A 89 19.08 -1.54 14.61
CA SER A 89 18.47 -0.23 14.37
C SER A 89 16.94 -0.28 14.51
N PHE A 90 16.29 -1.36 14.04
CA PHE A 90 14.84 -1.54 14.24
C PHE A 90 14.47 -1.86 15.68
N ILE A 91 15.31 -2.66 16.39
CA ILE A 91 15.12 -2.95 17.82
C ILE A 91 15.25 -1.66 18.63
N TRP A 92 16.24 -0.84 18.32
CA TRP A 92 16.45 0.46 18.95
C TRP A 92 15.25 1.40 18.69
N LEU A 93 14.84 1.56 17.42
CA LEU A 93 13.75 2.43 17.02
C LEU A 93 12.41 2.07 17.65
N SER A 94 12.17 0.78 17.86
CA SER A 94 10.94 0.28 18.50
C SER A 94 11.05 0.18 20.03
N ALA A 95 12.19 0.59 20.63
CA ALA A 95 12.49 0.37 22.05
C ALA A 95 12.29 -1.09 22.49
N GLY A 96 12.59 -2.04 21.60
CA GLY A 96 12.42 -3.49 21.84
C GLY A 96 11.00 -4.02 21.66
N LEU A 97 10.04 -3.20 21.28
CA LEU A 97 8.69 -3.65 20.96
C LEU A 97 8.69 -4.46 19.67
N LYS A 98 7.84 -5.49 19.60
CA LYS A 98 7.79 -6.45 18.49
C LYS A 98 6.37 -6.62 17.94
N PRO A 99 5.79 -5.59 17.31
CA PRO A 99 4.52 -5.73 16.65
C PRO A 99 4.59 -6.75 15.51
N ASP A 100 3.57 -7.60 15.40
CA ASP A 100 3.46 -8.58 14.35
C ASP A 100 3.13 -7.95 12.98
N HIS A 101 3.33 -8.71 11.90
CA HIS A 101 3.07 -8.24 10.54
C HIS A 101 1.61 -7.82 10.31
N LYS A 102 0.66 -8.41 11.04
CA LYS A 102 -0.76 -8.09 10.92
C LYS A 102 -1.06 -6.73 11.54
N THR A 103 -0.50 -6.44 12.71
CA THR A 103 -0.56 -5.14 13.38
C THR A 103 0.06 -4.04 12.52
N LEU A 104 1.27 -4.26 11.97
CA LEU A 104 1.94 -3.33 11.06
C LEU A 104 1.11 -3.07 9.78
N SER A 105 0.54 -4.12 9.20
CA SER A 105 -0.29 -4.01 8.00
C SER A 105 -1.58 -3.23 8.26
N ASN A 106 -2.25 -3.50 9.38
CA ASN A 106 -3.47 -2.80 9.77
C ASN A 106 -3.20 -1.33 10.07
N PHE A 107 -2.14 -1.03 10.82
CA PHE A 107 -1.73 0.34 11.10
C PHE A 107 -1.48 1.13 9.80
N ARG A 108 -0.72 0.56 8.87
CA ARG A 108 -0.49 1.15 7.54
C ARG A 108 -1.78 1.41 6.77
N LYS A 109 -2.71 0.44 6.78
CA LYS A 109 -4.01 0.56 6.09
C LYS A 109 -4.85 1.70 6.66
N ASN A 110 -4.88 1.82 7.99
CA ASN A 110 -5.71 2.80 8.69
C ASN A 110 -5.12 4.22 8.63
N ASN A 111 -3.78 4.34 8.50
CA ASN A 111 -3.08 5.63 8.56
C ASN A 111 -2.47 6.05 7.20
N LYS A 112 -3.10 5.72 6.08
CA LYS A 112 -2.61 6.09 4.74
C LYS A 112 -2.45 7.60 4.55
N ALA A 113 -3.40 8.39 5.04
CA ALA A 113 -3.37 9.84 4.94
C ALA A 113 -2.19 10.43 5.75
N VAL A 114 -1.96 9.91 6.96
CA VAL A 114 -0.82 10.30 7.80
C VAL A 114 0.50 10.04 7.08
N LEU A 115 0.67 8.83 6.50
CA LEU A 115 1.89 8.48 5.76
C LEU A 115 2.13 9.40 4.55
N LYS A 116 1.07 9.78 3.82
CA LYS A 116 1.15 10.76 2.72
C LYS A 116 1.58 12.14 3.24
N ASN A 117 1.03 12.57 4.37
CA ASN A 117 1.37 13.84 4.99
C ASN A 117 2.81 13.86 5.54
N VAL A 118 3.31 12.74 6.07
CA VAL A 118 4.72 12.61 6.50
C VAL A 118 5.67 12.78 5.31
N LEU A 119 5.36 12.17 4.15
CA LEU A 119 6.14 12.39 2.93
C LEU A 119 6.18 13.87 2.54
N LYS A 120 5.05 14.57 2.63
CA LYS A 120 4.97 16.02 2.38
C LYS A 120 5.85 16.84 3.33
N GLN A 121 5.90 16.48 4.61
CA GLN A 121 6.80 17.14 5.58
C GLN A 121 8.27 16.85 5.26
N CYS A 122 8.59 15.65 4.79
CA CYS A 122 9.93 15.31 4.32
C CYS A 122 10.37 16.20 3.14
N VAL A 123 9.49 16.40 2.14
CA VAL A 123 9.74 17.33 1.01
C VAL A 123 9.98 18.76 1.53
N ARG A 124 9.16 19.25 2.46
CA ARG A 124 9.32 20.57 3.05
C ARG A 124 10.63 20.73 3.81
N MET A 125 11.08 19.68 4.50
CA MET A 125 12.39 19.67 5.16
C MET A 125 13.52 19.75 4.13
N CYS A 126 13.44 18.96 3.04
CA CYS A 126 14.42 19.01 1.95
C CYS A 126 14.51 20.42 1.32
N ILE A 127 13.37 21.13 1.19
CA ILE A 127 13.36 22.53 0.73
C ILE A 127 14.10 23.45 1.73
N LYS A 128 13.85 23.30 3.04
CA LYS A 128 14.53 24.09 4.06
C LYS A 128 16.03 23.85 4.14
N LEU A 129 16.46 22.68 3.71
CA LEU A 129 17.88 22.27 3.64
C LEU A 129 18.51 22.60 2.28
N ASP A 130 17.82 23.35 1.42
CA ASP A 130 18.24 23.68 0.05
C ASP A 130 18.58 22.47 -0.84
N LEU A 131 17.99 21.30 -0.53
CA LEU A 131 18.13 20.07 -1.33
C LEU A 131 17.13 20.00 -2.47
N ILE A 132 16.07 20.78 -2.45
CA ILE A 132 15.04 20.90 -3.50
C ILE A 132 14.89 22.38 -3.85
N GLU A 133 15.26 22.74 -5.07
CA GLU A 133 15.02 24.09 -5.58
C GLU A 133 13.59 24.26 -6.11
N GLY A 134 13.01 23.21 -6.69
CA GLY A 134 11.66 23.18 -7.23
C GLY A 134 11.41 24.18 -8.34
N ASN A 135 12.45 24.53 -9.10
CA ASN A 135 12.34 25.43 -10.25
C ASN A 135 11.91 24.64 -11.51
N ILE A 136 12.47 23.46 -11.70
CA ILE A 136 12.18 22.55 -12.81
C ILE A 136 11.83 21.19 -12.24
N LEU A 137 10.69 20.65 -12.66
CA LEU A 137 10.23 19.33 -12.25
C LEU A 137 10.06 18.40 -13.45
N PHE A 138 10.56 17.19 -13.32
CA PHE A 138 10.35 16.11 -14.27
C PHE A 138 9.20 15.24 -13.79
N VAL A 139 8.19 15.05 -14.65
CA VAL A 139 7.04 14.19 -14.37
C VAL A 139 7.10 12.95 -15.23
N ASP A 140 7.07 11.78 -14.61
CA ASP A 140 7.05 10.47 -15.28
C ASP A 140 5.95 9.59 -14.74
N GLY A 141 5.37 8.79 -15.64
CA GLY A 141 4.33 7.81 -15.34
C GLY A 141 4.84 6.37 -15.48
N SER A 142 4.74 5.60 -14.43
CA SER A 142 5.12 4.19 -14.42
C SER A 142 3.92 3.28 -14.15
N LYS A 143 3.74 2.23 -14.95
CA LYS A 143 2.65 1.26 -14.77
C LYS A 143 3.02 0.25 -13.68
N MET A 144 2.34 0.35 -12.53
CA MET A 144 2.51 -0.55 -11.39
C MET A 144 1.46 -1.65 -11.42
N ARG A 145 1.89 -2.91 -11.36
CA ARG A 145 0.94 -4.04 -11.32
C ARG A 145 0.07 -3.97 -10.07
N ALA A 146 -1.24 -4.11 -10.29
CA ALA A 146 -2.19 -4.35 -9.21
C ALA A 146 -2.01 -5.77 -8.63
N ASN A 147 -2.45 -5.99 -7.41
CA ASN A 147 -2.52 -7.34 -6.83
C ASN A 147 -3.78 -8.08 -7.35
N ALA A 148 -3.92 -8.11 -8.65
CA ALA A 148 -5.07 -8.65 -9.37
C ALA A 148 -4.62 -9.40 -10.63
N GLY A 149 -5.20 -10.57 -10.87
CA GLY A 149 -4.93 -11.35 -12.08
C GLY A 149 -5.67 -10.79 -13.30
N ASN A 150 -5.05 -10.80 -14.48
CA ASN A 150 -5.70 -10.42 -15.73
C ASN A 150 -6.97 -11.22 -16.01
N ASN A 151 -6.97 -12.50 -15.64
CA ASN A 151 -8.10 -13.41 -15.81
C ASN A 151 -9.33 -13.05 -14.96
N GLN A 152 -9.16 -12.18 -13.98
CA GLN A 152 -10.23 -11.65 -13.14
C GLN A 152 -10.85 -10.38 -13.73
N THR A 153 -10.34 -9.87 -14.85
CA THR A 153 -10.92 -8.73 -15.55
C THR A 153 -12.02 -9.22 -16.50
N ILE A 154 -13.24 -8.82 -16.22
CA ILE A 154 -14.44 -9.29 -16.92
C ILE A 154 -15.14 -8.10 -17.58
N SER A 155 -15.55 -8.30 -18.85
CA SER A 155 -16.35 -7.30 -19.56
C SER A 155 -17.79 -7.29 -19.07
N LYS A 156 -18.50 -6.18 -19.27
CA LYS A 156 -19.92 -6.02 -18.91
C LYS A 156 -20.80 -7.14 -19.53
N SER A 157 -20.53 -7.51 -20.79
CA SER A 157 -21.24 -8.59 -21.46
C SER A 157 -20.97 -9.97 -20.86
N SER A 158 -19.76 -10.22 -20.41
CA SER A 158 -19.38 -11.47 -19.74
C SER A 158 -19.96 -11.57 -18.33
N LEU A 159 -20.07 -10.45 -17.61
CA LEU A 159 -20.77 -10.40 -16.32
C LEU A 159 -22.25 -10.73 -16.46
N GLN A 160 -22.91 -10.20 -17.49
CA GLN A 160 -24.31 -10.51 -17.78
C GLN A 160 -24.52 -12.01 -18.06
N LYS A 161 -23.64 -12.63 -18.87
CA LYS A 161 -23.67 -14.07 -19.11
C LYS A 161 -23.44 -14.87 -17.83
N LEU A 162 -22.52 -14.43 -16.97
CA LEU A 162 -22.25 -15.08 -15.69
C LEU A 162 -23.47 -15.01 -14.74
N LEU A 163 -24.16 -13.88 -14.69
CA LEU A 163 -25.40 -13.72 -13.94
C LEU A 163 -26.47 -14.68 -14.43
N ASN A 164 -26.71 -14.73 -15.74
CA ASN A 164 -27.72 -15.62 -16.31
C ASN A 164 -27.40 -17.10 -16.01
N ASN A 165 -26.12 -17.50 -16.12
CA ASN A 165 -25.70 -18.86 -15.77
C ASN A 165 -25.87 -19.18 -14.28
N LEU A 166 -25.65 -18.18 -13.39
CA LEU A 166 -25.88 -18.33 -11.96
C LEU A 166 -27.36 -18.48 -11.65
N ASP A 167 -28.23 -17.71 -12.31
CA ASP A 167 -29.68 -17.80 -12.13
C ASP A 167 -30.19 -19.18 -12.52
N VAL A 168 -29.82 -19.69 -13.71
CA VAL A 168 -30.15 -21.03 -14.16
C VAL A 168 -29.68 -22.11 -13.17
N ARG A 169 -28.46 -21.93 -12.60
CA ARG A 169 -27.93 -22.91 -11.64
C ARG A 169 -28.61 -22.81 -10.27
N ILE A 170 -28.98 -21.63 -9.82
CA ILE A 170 -29.75 -21.39 -8.59
C ILE A 170 -31.14 -22.05 -8.72
N GLU A 171 -31.83 -21.84 -9.85
CA GLU A 171 -33.12 -22.48 -10.11
C GLU A 171 -33.02 -24.01 -10.15
N ALA A 172 -31.98 -24.56 -10.83
CA ALA A 172 -31.73 -25.98 -10.85
C ALA A 172 -31.52 -26.56 -9.43
N LEU A 173 -30.71 -25.89 -8.59
CA LEU A 173 -30.48 -26.28 -7.20
C LEU A 173 -31.74 -26.19 -6.35
N MET A 174 -32.57 -25.14 -6.53
CA MET A 174 -33.85 -25.02 -5.84
C MET A 174 -34.80 -26.19 -6.21
N ASN A 175 -34.87 -26.52 -7.48
CA ASN A 175 -35.68 -27.65 -7.95
C ASN A 175 -35.16 -29.01 -7.43
N GLU A 176 -33.83 -29.19 -7.38
CA GLU A 176 -33.21 -30.37 -6.76
C GLU A 176 -33.49 -30.41 -5.24
N CYS A 177 -33.41 -29.30 -4.54
CA CYS A 177 -33.76 -29.21 -3.10
C CYS A 177 -35.22 -29.63 -2.88
N GLN A 178 -36.17 -29.16 -3.70
CA GLN A 178 -37.57 -29.52 -3.58
C GLN A 178 -37.83 -31.05 -3.82
N LYS A 179 -37.08 -31.66 -4.74
CA LYS A 179 -37.16 -33.12 -4.98
C LYS A 179 -36.57 -33.94 -3.85
N ILE A 180 -35.53 -33.45 -3.17
CA ILE A 180 -34.82 -34.13 -2.08
C ILE A 180 -35.52 -33.93 -0.73
N ASP A 181 -36.20 -32.77 -0.52
CA ASP A 181 -37.05 -32.54 0.66
C ASP A 181 -38.13 -33.66 0.78
N GLN A 182 -38.39 -34.39 -0.29
CA GLN A 182 -39.31 -35.55 -0.27
C GLN A 182 -38.59 -36.89 0.06
N GLN A 183 -37.25 -36.94 0.11
CA GLN A 183 -36.52 -38.21 0.18
C GLN A 183 -35.41 -38.36 1.23
N GLU A 184 -34.61 -37.37 1.63
CA GLU A 184 -33.54 -37.53 2.67
C GLU A 184 -32.89 -36.27 3.22
N THR A 185 -32.48 -36.31 4.54
CA THR A 185 -32.11 -35.15 5.36
C THR A 185 -30.64 -34.72 5.25
N GLN A 186 -29.70 -35.56 4.77
CA GLN A 186 -28.25 -35.24 4.80
C GLN A 186 -27.72 -34.49 3.57
N SER A 187 -28.29 -34.70 2.41
CA SER A 187 -27.87 -34.02 1.18
C SER A 187 -28.32 -32.55 1.14
N LEU A 188 -29.38 -32.21 1.81
CA LEU A 188 -29.95 -30.87 1.94
C LEU A 188 -29.00 -29.85 2.58
N VAL A 189 -28.20 -30.25 3.58
CA VAL A 189 -27.27 -29.32 4.27
C VAL A 189 -26.16 -28.85 3.32
N ARG A 190 -25.67 -29.74 2.45
CA ARG A 190 -24.63 -29.42 1.46
C ARG A 190 -25.17 -28.53 0.34
N MET A 191 -26.35 -28.80 -0.17
CA MET A 191 -27.03 -28.00 -1.18
C MET A 191 -27.40 -26.60 -0.69
N LYS A 192 -27.92 -26.48 0.55
CA LYS A 192 -28.21 -25.18 1.18
C LYS A 192 -26.95 -24.32 1.34
N LYS A 193 -25.78 -24.91 1.66
CA LYS A 193 -24.50 -24.22 1.70
C LYS A 193 -24.05 -23.72 0.31
N GLU A 194 -24.20 -24.55 -0.70
CA GLU A 194 -23.85 -24.21 -2.10
C GLU A 194 -24.78 -23.10 -2.63
N LEU A 195 -26.09 -23.19 -2.37
CA LEU A 195 -27.05 -22.17 -2.73
C LEU A 195 -26.71 -20.80 -2.12
N LYS A 196 -26.46 -20.77 -0.81
CA LYS A 196 -26.07 -19.55 -0.08
C LYS A 196 -24.77 -18.94 -0.63
N SER A 197 -23.80 -19.76 -1.01
CA SER A 197 -22.56 -19.33 -1.63
C SER A 197 -22.78 -18.67 -3.00
N LYS A 198 -23.68 -19.23 -3.82
CA LYS A 198 -24.03 -18.70 -5.14
C LYS A 198 -24.88 -17.44 -5.05
N GLU A 199 -25.79 -17.35 -4.11
CA GLU A 199 -26.56 -16.12 -3.83
C GLU A 199 -25.63 -14.97 -3.40
N ASN A 200 -24.67 -15.21 -2.51
CA ASN A 200 -23.66 -14.23 -2.11
C ASN A 200 -22.79 -13.78 -3.30
N LEU A 201 -22.42 -14.71 -4.19
CA LEU A 201 -21.67 -14.37 -5.41
C LEU A 201 -22.51 -13.51 -6.35
N LYS A 202 -23.80 -13.85 -6.53
CA LYS A 202 -24.75 -13.07 -7.34
C LYS A 202 -24.88 -11.63 -6.80
N THR A 203 -25.01 -11.48 -5.49
CA THR A 203 -25.08 -10.15 -4.86
C THR A 203 -23.83 -9.32 -5.16
N LYS A 204 -22.63 -9.88 -4.98
CA LYS A 204 -21.37 -9.21 -5.34
C LYS A 204 -21.29 -8.82 -6.82
N ILE A 205 -21.70 -9.72 -7.72
CA ILE A 205 -21.67 -9.43 -9.15
C ILE A 205 -22.68 -8.31 -9.49
N ASN A 206 -23.86 -8.30 -8.88
CA ASN A 206 -24.84 -7.23 -9.07
C ASN A 206 -24.34 -5.87 -8.57
N GLU A 207 -23.60 -5.82 -7.46
CA GLU A 207 -22.93 -4.61 -6.97
C GLU A 207 -21.89 -4.11 -7.99
N LEU A 208 -21.03 -5.00 -8.49
CA LEU A 208 -20.05 -4.68 -9.53
C LEU A 208 -20.69 -4.19 -10.85
N VAL A 209 -21.83 -4.79 -11.25
CA VAL A 209 -22.58 -4.34 -12.45
C VAL A 209 -23.14 -2.93 -12.27
N LYS A 210 -23.54 -2.55 -11.05
CA LYS A 210 -24.01 -1.17 -10.75
C LYS A 210 -22.86 -0.17 -10.77
N GLU A 211 -21.66 -0.58 -10.36
CA GLU A 211 -20.45 0.26 -10.37
C GLU A 211 -19.93 0.50 -11.80
N ILE A 212 -20.18 -0.46 -12.72
CA ILE A 212 -19.81 -0.30 -14.15
C ILE A 212 -20.82 0.64 -14.84
N LYS A 213 -20.77 1.93 -14.55
CA LYS A 213 -21.67 2.90 -15.25
C LYS A 213 -21.28 3.10 -16.71
N ASP A 214 -20.00 3.31 -17.03
CA ASP A 214 -19.50 3.65 -18.35
C ASP A 214 -18.26 2.87 -18.81
N GLU A 215 -17.73 1.96 -18.00
CA GLU A 215 -16.51 1.21 -18.29
C GLU A 215 -16.79 -0.10 -19.05
N LYS A 216 -15.90 -0.44 -20.00
CA LYS A 216 -16.03 -1.67 -20.79
C LYS A 216 -15.72 -2.95 -20.03
N SER A 217 -14.91 -2.86 -18.96
CA SER A 217 -14.48 -4.00 -18.15
C SER A 217 -14.08 -3.59 -16.74
N ILE A 218 -14.20 -4.52 -15.78
CA ILE A 218 -13.81 -4.35 -14.38
C ILE A 218 -13.07 -5.60 -13.90
N ASN A 219 -12.14 -5.43 -12.96
CA ASN A 219 -11.49 -6.58 -12.31
C ASN A 219 -12.22 -6.93 -11.02
N ILE A 220 -12.58 -8.21 -10.84
CA ILE A 220 -13.36 -8.66 -9.67
C ILE A 220 -12.54 -8.56 -8.37
N THR A 221 -11.21 -8.74 -8.45
CA THR A 221 -10.33 -8.72 -7.27
C THR A 221 -10.01 -7.31 -6.82
N ASP A 222 -9.84 -6.41 -7.79
CA ASP A 222 -9.46 -5.01 -7.57
C ASP A 222 -10.20 -4.14 -8.61
N PRO A 223 -11.41 -3.66 -8.29
CA PRO A 223 -12.25 -2.90 -9.22
C PRO A 223 -11.63 -1.58 -9.70
N ASP A 224 -10.72 -1.02 -8.91
CA ASP A 224 -10.07 0.26 -9.20
C ASP A 224 -8.92 0.13 -10.19
N CYS A 225 -8.40 -1.07 -10.44
CA CYS A 225 -7.33 -1.26 -11.42
C CYS A 225 -7.86 -1.34 -12.86
N LYS A 226 -7.02 -0.93 -13.82
CA LYS A 226 -7.32 -1.06 -15.26
C LYS A 226 -6.26 -1.91 -15.96
N ILE A 227 -6.64 -2.53 -17.09
CA ILE A 227 -5.66 -3.22 -17.94
C ILE A 227 -4.80 -2.18 -18.64
N MET A 228 -3.51 -2.16 -18.31
CA MET A 228 -2.53 -1.24 -18.87
C MET A 228 -1.41 -2.00 -19.56
N LYS A 229 -0.95 -1.47 -20.70
CA LYS A 229 0.21 -2.01 -21.42
C LYS A 229 1.50 -1.47 -20.78
N GLY A 230 2.32 -2.35 -20.26
CA GLY A 230 3.65 -2.06 -19.75
C GLY A 230 4.75 -2.76 -20.57
N ARG A 231 6.01 -2.61 -20.17
CA ARG A 231 7.16 -3.26 -20.84
C ARG A 231 7.06 -4.79 -20.89
N GLN A 232 6.38 -5.41 -19.96
CA GLN A 232 6.21 -6.87 -19.84
C GLN A 232 4.82 -7.36 -20.31
N GLY A 233 4.14 -6.61 -21.19
CA GLY A 233 2.81 -6.93 -21.68
C GLY A 233 1.70 -6.18 -20.96
N SER A 234 0.44 -6.62 -21.18
CA SER A 234 -0.74 -5.99 -20.59
C SER A 234 -1.10 -6.65 -19.26
N HIS A 235 -1.25 -5.84 -18.22
CA HIS A 235 -1.56 -6.31 -16.87
C HIS A 235 -2.62 -5.41 -16.21
N ALA A 236 -3.37 -5.97 -15.26
CA ALA A 236 -4.12 -5.20 -14.30
C ALA A 236 -3.15 -4.32 -13.50
N ALA A 237 -3.28 -3.00 -13.58
CA ALA A 237 -2.29 -2.05 -13.10
C ALA A 237 -2.90 -0.70 -12.71
N TYR A 238 -2.12 0.06 -11.98
CA TYR A 238 -2.29 1.49 -11.73
C TYR A 238 -1.20 2.26 -12.47
N ASN A 239 -1.48 3.48 -12.81
CA ASN A 239 -0.51 4.41 -13.35
C ASN A 239 0.05 5.25 -12.21
N SER A 240 1.29 4.98 -11.80
CA SER A 240 1.99 5.74 -10.78
C SER A 240 2.66 6.95 -11.43
N GLN A 241 2.26 8.13 -11.03
CA GLN A 241 2.83 9.40 -11.47
C GLN A 241 3.81 9.91 -10.40
N ILE A 242 4.99 10.33 -10.82
CA ILE A 242 6.05 10.80 -9.93
C ILE A 242 6.58 12.11 -10.50
N ALA A 243 6.65 13.16 -9.66
CA ALA A 243 7.37 14.39 -9.98
C ALA A 243 8.67 14.47 -9.20
N VAL A 244 9.75 14.77 -9.91
CA VAL A 244 11.14 14.77 -9.39
C VAL A 244 11.78 16.12 -9.65
N ASP A 245 12.49 16.65 -8.67
CA ASP A 245 13.27 17.88 -8.79
C ASP A 245 14.54 17.67 -9.64
N GLU A 246 14.90 18.67 -10.45
CA GLU A 246 16.05 18.64 -11.32
C GLU A 246 17.38 18.56 -10.57
N THR A 247 17.50 19.29 -9.46
CA THR A 247 18.79 19.56 -8.81
C THR A 247 19.40 18.31 -8.19
N HIS A 248 18.62 17.54 -7.44
CA HIS A 248 19.11 16.36 -6.73
C HIS A 248 18.29 15.08 -7.02
N GLY A 249 17.35 15.14 -7.95
CA GLY A 249 16.51 13.99 -8.29
C GLY A 249 15.58 13.56 -7.16
N LEU A 250 15.21 14.46 -6.25
CA LEU A 250 14.35 14.16 -5.13
C LEU A 250 12.88 14.17 -5.54
N ILE A 251 12.11 13.21 -5.02
CA ILE A 251 10.68 13.08 -5.31
C ILE A 251 9.91 14.18 -4.57
N VAL A 252 9.18 15.00 -5.32
CA VAL A 252 8.35 16.10 -4.81
C VAL A 252 6.90 15.67 -4.63
N SER A 253 6.36 14.91 -5.58
CA SER A 253 5.01 14.36 -5.48
C SER A 253 4.94 12.95 -6.05
N VAL A 254 4.00 12.16 -5.51
CA VAL A 254 3.67 10.81 -5.97
C VAL A 254 2.17 10.65 -5.94
N ASP A 255 1.60 10.11 -7.01
CA ASP A 255 0.20 9.69 -7.03
C ASP A 255 0.04 8.36 -7.80
N ALA A 256 -1.10 7.69 -7.59
CA ALA A 256 -1.45 6.47 -8.30
C ALA A 256 -2.87 6.63 -8.85
N VAL A 257 -2.97 6.71 -10.17
CA VAL A 257 -4.21 6.98 -10.88
C VAL A 257 -4.66 5.77 -11.71
N GLN A 258 -5.93 5.78 -12.08
CA GLN A 258 -6.54 4.71 -12.88
C GLN A 258 -6.40 4.98 -14.38
N GLU A 259 -6.06 6.20 -14.79
CA GLU A 259 -5.94 6.60 -16.17
C GLU A 259 -4.75 5.93 -16.85
N VAL A 260 -5.05 5.35 -18.02
CA VAL A 260 -4.05 4.59 -18.81
C VAL A 260 -3.03 5.53 -19.47
N VAL A 261 -3.45 6.76 -19.78
CA VAL A 261 -2.68 7.76 -20.52
C VAL A 261 -2.11 8.81 -19.57
N ASP A 262 -0.83 9.15 -19.72
CA ASP A 262 -0.13 10.08 -18.83
C ASP A 262 -0.44 11.56 -19.15
N ARG A 263 -0.89 11.84 -20.39
CA ARG A 263 -1.11 13.22 -20.88
C ARG A 263 -2.05 14.04 -20.00
N ASP A 264 -3.15 13.44 -19.60
CA ASP A 264 -4.22 14.13 -18.85
C ASP A 264 -3.91 14.24 -17.35
N GLN A 265 -2.79 13.64 -16.90
CA GLN A 265 -2.39 13.65 -15.50
C GLN A 265 -1.42 14.78 -15.13
N LEU A 266 -0.83 15.43 -16.12
CA LEU A 266 0.20 16.46 -15.91
C LEU A 266 -0.30 17.61 -15.02
N GLU A 267 -1.50 18.13 -15.31
CA GLU A 267 -2.08 19.25 -14.55
C GLU A 267 -2.26 18.93 -13.07
N GLN A 268 -2.78 17.73 -12.76
CA GLN A 268 -2.97 17.29 -11.38
C GLN A 268 -1.62 17.13 -10.66
N GLN A 269 -0.60 16.60 -11.36
CA GLN A 269 0.74 16.46 -10.80
C GLN A 269 1.40 17.81 -10.54
N ILE A 270 1.19 18.79 -11.39
CA ILE A 270 1.64 20.18 -11.20
C ILE A 270 1.04 20.75 -9.92
N VAL A 271 -0.28 20.74 -9.80
CA VAL A 271 -1.00 21.27 -8.64
C VAL A 271 -0.54 20.59 -7.34
N GLN A 272 -0.37 19.26 -7.38
CA GLN A 272 0.09 18.52 -6.20
C GLN A 272 1.55 18.84 -5.85
N ALA A 273 2.42 18.98 -6.84
CA ALA A 273 3.82 19.32 -6.64
C ALA A 273 3.96 20.74 -6.07
N GLU A 274 3.28 21.73 -6.64
CA GLU A 274 3.27 23.12 -6.15
C GLU A 274 2.70 23.22 -4.74
N HIS A 275 1.65 22.47 -4.43
CA HIS A 275 1.12 22.39 -3.06
C HIS A 275 2.13 21.80 -2.07
N ASN A 276 2.90 20.79 -2.48
CA ASN A 276 3.94 20.19 -1.62
C ASN A 276 5.12 21.14 -1.43
N LEU A 277 5.55 21.81 -2.49
CA LEU A 277 6.64 22.80 -2.47
C LEU A 277 6.26 24.09 -1.74
N GLY A 278 4.97 24.47 -1.74
CA GLY A 278 4.50 25.76 -1.23
C GLY A 278 4.85 26.94 -2.12
N LYS A 279 5.26 26.69 -3.38
CA LYS A 279 5.58 27.70 -4.39
C LYS A 279 5.25 27.19 -5.79
N THR A 280 5.07 28.12 -6.74
CA THR A 280 4.90 27.80 -8.17
C THR A 280 6.22 27.41 -8.81
N CYS A 281 6.18 26.44 -9.70
CA CYS A 281 7.34 25.97 -10.47
C CYS A 281 7.43 26.77 -11.79
N LYS A 282 8.67 26.98 -12.26
CA LYS A 282 8.91 27.73 -13.51
C LYS A 282 8.69 26.87 -14.75
N LEU A 283 9.01 25.59 -14.68
CA LEU A 283 8.95 24.66 -15.80
C LEU A 283 8.61 23.25 -15.34
N PHE A 284 7.73 22.60 -16.08
CA PHE A 284 7.43 21.17 -15.97
C PHE A 284 7.81 20.46 -17.26
N VAL A 285 8.55 19.38 -17.13
CA VAL A 285 8.95 18.53 -18.25
C VAL A 285 8.30 17.16 -18.07
N GLN A 286 7.36 16.83 -18.96
CA GLN A 286 6.78 15.49 -19.00
C GLN A 286 7.66 14.57 -19.84
N MET A 287 8.17 13.49 -19.24
CA MET A 287 8.87 12.46 -19.98
C MET A 287 7.87 11.64 -20.79
N GLN A 288 7.91 11.77 -22.11
CA GLN A 288 7.18 10.87 -23.00
C GLN A 288 8.04 9.63 -23.22
N VAL A 289 7.57 8.49 -22.73
CA VAL A 289 8.14 7.20 -23.18
C VAL A 289 7.69 6.99 -24.61
N THR A 290 8.54 7.33 -25.57
CA THR A 290 8.36 6.90 -26.96
C THR A 290 8.31 5.37 -26.96
N GLN A 291 7.15 4.83 -27.26
CA GLN A 291 7.01 3.39 -27.54
C GLN A 291 7.80 3.09 -28.81
N ALA A 292 8.95 2.44 -28.66
CA ALA A 292 9.65 1.79 -29.76
C ALA A 292 9.01 0.43 -30.03
#